data_52cf07c903ec72af37c8be6abdf58864
#
_entry.id   52cf07c903ec72af37c8be6abdf58864
#
_cell.length_a   1.000
_cell.length_b   1.000
_cell.length_c   1.000
_cell.angle_alpha   90.00
_cell.angle_beta   90.00
_cell.angle_gamma   90.00
#
_symmetry.space_group_name_H-M   'P 1'
#
loop_
_entity.id
_entity.type
_entity.pdbx_description
1 polymer ?
#
loop_
_entity_poly.entity_id
_entity_poly.type
_entity_poly.pdbx_seq_one_letter_code
_entity_poly.pdbx_strand_id
1 'polypeptide(L)'
;MYDVIVIGAGPAGSTAAKVLADKGLHILLVERHKLPRYKSCSGVLIQKSMDLVRRCYGQDVPLSATCTPVENRGMIFTDDKGREFRFEQGGLNVWRSSFDNWLTEQAAASGAEVRDGTSAISCEEQPGSISVTLRGESSCIEQARYVIDCEGVTGVLKRQILGNSRDFITTFQ
;
A
#
# COMPACT_ATOMS: atom_id res chain seq x y z
N MET A 1 6.62 22.20 4.01
CA MET A 1 6.18 21.70 2.67
C MET A 1 6.96 20.44 2.36
N TYR A 2 6.30 19.38 1.96
CA TYR A 2 6.91 18.10 1.54
C TYR A 2 7.32 18.15 0.08
N ASP A 3 8.27 17.31 -0.31
CA ASP A 3 8.51 17.04 -1.73
C ASP A 3 7.38 16.20 -2.31
N VAL A 4 6.95 15.16 -1.57
CA VAL A 4 5.85 14.28 -1.98
C VAL A 4 4.97 13.91 -0.79
N ILE A 5 3.66 13.97 -0.99
CA ILE A 5 2.68 13.32 -0.11
C ILE A 5 2.21 12.05 -0.81
N VAL A 6 2.37 10.90 -0.14
CA VAL A 6 1.90 9.60 -0.60
C VAL A 6 0.66 9.20 0.20
N ILE A 7 -0.43 8.86 -0.47
CA ILE A 7 -1.71 8.59 0.18
C ILE A 7 -2.04 7.10 0.07
N GLY A 8 -2.11 6.44 1.22
CA GLY A 8 -2.34 5.00 1.37
C GLY A 8 -1.07 4.22 1.66
N ALA A 9 -0.96 3.63 2.86
CA ALA A 9 0.16 2.79 3.31
C ALA A 9 -0.05 1.30 2.98
N GLY A 10 -0.55 1.01 1.79
CA GLY A 10 -0.49 -0.32 1.21
C GLY A 10 0.88 -0.58 0.57
N PRO A 11 1.11 -1.77 -0.04
CA PRO A 11 2.39 -2.10 -0.65
C PRO A 11 2.90 -1.07 -1.66
N ALA A 12 2.00 -0.47 -2.45
CA ALA A 12 2.38 0.55 -3.43
C ALA A 12 2.87 1.83 -2.77
N GLY A 13 2.10 2.39 -1.80
CA GLY A 13 2.45 3.65 -1.16
C GLY A 13 3.64 3.54 -0.23
N SER A 14 3.72 2.47 0.58
CA SER A 14 4.90 2.25 1.44
C SER A 14 6.18 2.07 0.61
N THR A 15 6.10 1.36 -0.52
CA THR A 15 7.26 1.21 -1.42
C THR A 15 7.64 2.54 -2.07
N ALA A 16 6.65 3.32 -2.55
CA ALA A 16 6.93 4.64 -3.11
C ALA A 16 7.56 5.57 -2.07
N ALA A 17 6.99 5.63 -0.87
CA ALA A 17 7.51 6.46 0.22
C ALA A 17 8.96 6.08 0.58
N LYS A 18 9.23 4.77 0.74
CA LYS A 18 10.59 4.28 1.03
C LYS A 18 11.58 4.67 -0.06
N VAL A 19 11.28 4.34 -1.31
CA VAL A 19 12.21 4.58 -2.43
C VAL A 19 12.50 6.07 -2.62
N LEU A 20 11.53 6.93 -2.37
CA LEU A 20 11.70 8.39 -2.45
C LEU A 20 12.48 8.94 -1.25
N ALA A 21 12.20 8.44 -0.04
CA ALA A 21 12.94 8.82 1.17
C ALA A 21 14.41 8.41 1.09
N ASP A 22 14.73 7.23 0.54
CA ASP A 22 16.12 6.78 0.28
C ASP A 22 16.89 7.72 -0.65
N LYS A 23 16.19 8.53 -1.45
CA LYS A 23 16.77 9.56 -2.32
C LYS A 23 16.89 10.92 -1.63
N GLY A 24 16.61 11.00 -0.35
CA GLY A 24 16.70 12.22 0.47
C GLY A 24 15.54 13.19 0.27
N LEU A 25 14.43 12.75 -0.31
CA LEU A 25 13.22 13.57 -0.45
C LEU A 25 12.44 13.58 0.86
N HIS A 26 11.83 14.73 1.17
CA HIS A 26 10.97 14.90 2.33
C HIS A 26 9.56 14.38 2.05
N ILE A 27 9.24 13.21 2.61
CA ILE A 27 8.04 12.44 2.30
C ILE A 27 7.08 12.41 3.48
N LEU A 28 5.79 12.63 3.20
CA LEU A 28 4.69 12.30 4.09
C LEU A 28 3.91 11.11 3.51
N LEU A 29 3.82 10.03 4.28
CA LEU A 29 2.98 8.86 3.98
C LEU A 29 1.75 8.90 4.89
N VAL A 30 0.56 8.95 4.29
CA VAL A 30 -0.72 9.06 5.00
C VAL A 30 -1.50 7.76 4.86
N GLU A 31 -2.03 7.22 5.96
CA GLU A 31 -2.90 6.04 5.98
C GLU A 31 -4.16 6.33 6.81
N ARG A 32 -5.34 6.06 6.25
CA ARG A 32 -6.64 6.34 6.91
C ARG A 32 -6.92 5.49 8.14
N HIS A 33 -6.37 4.29 8.20
CA HIS A 33 -6.54 3.38 9.34
C HIS A 33 -5.32 3.41 10.24
N LYS A 34 -5.52 3.10 11.52
CA LYS A 34 -4.39 2.82 12.41
C LYS A 34 -3.69 1.54 11.97
N LEU A 35 -2.36 1.57 11.97
CA LEU A 35 -1.51 0.44 11.64
C LEU A 35 -1.12 -0.35 12.91
N PRO A 36 -0.98 -1.69 12.79
CA PRO A 36 -1.28 -2.55 11.64
C PRO A 36 -2.79 -2.69 11.40
N ARG A 37 -3.21 -2.73 10.13
CA ARG A 37 -4.62 -2.81 9.77
C ARG A 37 -4.97 -4.08 8.99
N TYR A 38 -6.20 -4.55 9.14
CA TYR A 38 -6.74 -5.60 8.30
C TYR A 38 -6.90 -5.13 6.84
N LYS A 39 -6.58 -6.02 5.90
CA LYS A 39 -6.86 -5.84 4.47
C LYS A 39 -7.16 -7.18 3.84
N SER A 40 -8.38 -7.37 3.33
CA SER A 40 -8.78 -8.57 2.60
C SER A 40 -7.88 -8.80 1.38
N CYS A 41 -7.29 -9.98 1.29
CA CYS A 41 -6.38 -10.40 0.22
C CYS A 41 -6.06 -11.88 0.39
N SER A 42 -5.75 -12.61 -0.70
CA SER A 42 -5.24 -13.98 -0.62
C SER A 42 -3.94 -14.11 0.20
N GLY A 43 -3.19 -13.02 0.35
CA GLY A 43 -1.93 -13.01 1.10
C GLY A 43 -0.79 -13.77 0.40
N VAL A 44 -0.91 -14.07 -0.89
CA VAL A 44 0.12 -14.79 -1.64
C VAL A 44 1.06 -13.81 -2.32
N LEU A 45 2.34 -13.90 -1.99
CA LEU A 45 3.43 -13.23 -2.69
C LEU A 45 4.08 -14.21 -3.67
N ILE A 46 3.90 -13.97 -4.95
CA ILE A 46 4.57 -14.74 -6.01
C ILE A 46 6.03 -14.30 -6.16
N GLN A 47 6.85 -15.08 -6.86
CA GLN A 47 8.28 -14.81 -7.04
C GLN A 47 8.54 -13.37 -7.49
N LYS A 48 7.81 -12.88 -8.49
CA LYS A 48 7.96 -11.50 -8.98
C LYS A 48 7.75 -10.43 -7.89
N SER A 49 6.83 -10.67 -6.96
CA SER A 49 6.58 -9.75 -5.83
C SER A 49 7.73 -9.80 -4.82
N MET A 50 8.27 -10.98 -4.54
CA MET A 50 9.44 -11.15 -3.67
C MET A 50 10.68 -10.48 -4.27
N ASP A 51 10.91 -10.63 -5.57
CA ASP A 51 12.03 -9.97 -6.27
C ASP A 51 11.90 -8.44 -6.24
N LEU A 52 10.66 -7.92 -6.32
CA LEU A 52 10.40 -6.49 -6.16
C LEU A 52 10.72 -6.02 -4.74
N VAL A 53 10.35 -6.80 -3.72
CA VAL A 53 10.70 -6.51 -2.32
C VAL A 53 12.22 -6.48 -2.16
N ARG A 54 12.94 -7.50 -2.61
CA ARG A 54 14.42 -7.51 -2.56
C ARG A 54 15.02 -6.28 -3.22
N ARG A 55 14.54 -5.92 -4.39
CA ARG A 55 15.04 -4.75 -5.15
C ARG A 55 14.79 -3.43 -4.44
N CYS A 56 13.60 -3.24 -3.86
CA CYS A 56 13.21 -1.96 -3.25
C CYS A 56 13.64 -1.84 -1.79
N TYR A 57 13.78 -2.97 -1.08
CA TYR A 57 14.05 -2.99 0.37
C TYR A 57 15.42 -3.56 0.73
N GLY A 58 16.14 -4.15 -0.24
CA GLY A 58 17.45 -4.74 -0.02
C GLY A 58 17.44 -5.99 0.85
N GLN A 59 16.28 -6.55 1.15
CA GLN A 59 16.10 -7.70 2.05
C GLN A 59 14.88 -8.53 1.66
N ASP A 60 14.81 -9.75 2.18
CA ASP A 60 13.66 -10.62 2.05
C ASP A 60 12.52 -10.22 3.00
N VAL A 61 11.31 -10.71 2.70
CA VAL A 61 10.16 -10.59 3.61
C VAL A 61 10.48 -11.35 4.91
N PRO A 62 10.43 -10.70 6.08
CA PRO A 62 10.76 -11.35 7.34
C PRO A 62 9.68 -12.36 7.75
N LEU A 63 10.07 -13.38 8.52
CA LEU A 63 9.14 -14.39 9.02
C LEU A 63 7.99 -13.79 9.83
N SER A 64 8.22 -12.67 10.52
CA SER A 64 7.19 -11.95 11.27
C SER A 64 6.06 -11.39 10.41
N ALA A 65 6.29 -11.21 9.12
CA ALA A 65 5.27 -10.77 8.16
C ALA A 65 4.58 -11.94 7.44
N THR A 66 5.02 -13.17 7.65
CA THR A 66 4.44 -14.38 7.03
C THR A 66 3.34 -15.01 7.88
N CYS A 67 2.61 -15.95 7.32
CA CYS A 67 1.64 -16.80 8.04
C CYS A 67 1.90 -18.28 7.74
N THR A 68 1.34 -19.16 8.55
CA THR A 68 1.49 -20.61 8.41
C THR A 68 0.43 -21.18 7.46
N PRO A 69 0.81 -22.00 6.46
CA PRO A 69 2.17 -22.35 6.08
C PRO A 69 2.89 -21.18 5.41
N VAL A 70 4.21 -21.01 5.68
CA VAL A 70 5.00 -19.90 5.13
C VAL A 70 5.13 -20.00 3.62
N GLU A 71 5.41 -21.20 3.12
CA GLU A 71 5.57 -21.46 1.68
C GLU A 71 4.23 -21.62 1.00
N ASN A 72 4.06 -20.96 -0.13
CA ASN A 72 3.03 -21.23 -1.10
C ASN A 72 3.61 -22.09 -2.24
N ARG A 73 2.97 -23.22 -2.53
CA ARG A 73 3.42 -24.16 -3.57
C ARG A 73 2.63 -24.07 -4.86
N GLY A 74 1.57 -23.27 -4.87
CA GLY A 74 0.74 -23.11 -6.03
C GLY A 74 -0.72 -22.83 -5.71
N MET A 75 -1.56 -22.98 -6.71
CA MET A 75 -3.00 -22.78 -6.62
C MET A 75 -3.75 -23.94 -7.27
N ILE A 76 -4.88 -24.29 -6.68
CA ILE A 76 -5.81 -25.27 -7.25
C ILE A 76 -7.11 -24.51 -7.52
N PHE A 77 -7.55 -24.52 -8.76
CA PHE A 77 -8.85 -24.02 -9.16
C PHE A 77 -9.78 -25.20 -9.38
N THR A 78 -10.95 -25.17 -8.79
CA THR A 78 -11.98 -26.20 -8.98
C THR A 78 -13.18 -25.56 -9.67
N ASP A 79 -13.67 -26.16 -10.75
CA ASP A 79 -14.88 -25.71 -11.41
C ASP A 79 -16.15 -26.27 -10.73
N ASP A 80 -17.32 -25.86 -11.21
CA ASP A 80 -18.64 -26.28 -10.72
C ASP A 80 -18.93 -27.79 -10.87
N LYS A 81 -18.12 -28.49 -11.67
CA LYS A 81 -18.19 -29.95 -11.88
C LYS A 81 -17.14 -30.70 -11.07
N GLY A 82 -16.39 -30.03 -10.22
CA GLY A 82 -15.36 -30.63 -9.38
C GLY A 82 -14.05 -30.97 -10.11
N ARG A 83 -13.85 -30.46 -11.33
CA ARG A 83 -12.56 -30.65 -12.02
C ARG A 83 -11.53 -29.70 -11.45
N GLU A 84 -10.34 -30.21 -11.15
CA GLU A 84 -9.24 -29.45 -10.60
C GLU A 84 -8.23 -29.05 -11.67
N PHE A 85 -7.82 -27.79 -11.61
CA PHE A 85 -6.72 -27.25 -12.41
C PHE A 85 -5.62 -26.80 -11.44
N ARG A 86 -4.47 -27.45 -11.51
CA ARG A 86 -3.34 -27.22 -10.60
C ARG A 86 -2.27 -26.40 -11.29
N PHE A 87 -1.84 -25.34 -10.62
CA PHE A 87 -0.76 -24.45 -11.06
C PHE A 87 0.32 -24.45 -9.99
N GLU A 88 1.49 -24.97 -10.33
CA GLU A 88 2.67 -24.91 -9.47
C GLU A 88 3.29 -23.52 -9.58
N GLN A 89 3.35 -22.82 -8.48
CA GLN A 89 3.96 -21.50 -8.40
C GLN A 89 4.48 -21.27 -6.99
N GLY A 90 5.80 -21.23 -6.84
CA GLY A 90 6.45 -20.90 -5.58
C GLY A 90 6.12 -19.48 -5.12
N GLY A 91 6.05 -19.31 -3.80
CA GLY A 91 5.74 -18.03 -3.19
C GLY A 91 5.77 -18.08 -1.68
N LEU A 92 5.35 -16.99 -1.05
CA LEU A 92 5.17 -16.86 0.39
C LEU A 92 3.71 -16.52 0.71
N ASN A 93 3.24 -17.04 1.83
CA ASN A 93 1.98 -16.63 2.43
C ASN A 93 2.24 -15.56 3.50
N VAL A 94 1.54 -14.44 3.41
CA VAL A 94 1.68 -13.33 4.35
C VAL A 94 0.34 -12.88 4.90
N TRP A 95 0.33 -12.41 6.14
CA TRP A 95 -0.75 -11.60 6.65
C TRP A 95 -0.55 -10.16 6.18
N ARG A 96 -1.54 -9.60 5.48
CA ARG A 96 -1.48 -8.23 4.96
C ARG A 96 -1.31 -7.19 6.07
N SER A 97 -1.87 -7.42 7.24
CA SER A 97 -1.66 -6.55 8.39
C SER A 97 -0.18 -6.46 8.77
N SER A 98 0.49 -7.59 8.92
CA SER A 98 1.90 -7.65 9.29
C SER A 98 2.81 -7.23 8.14
N PHE A 99 2.51 -7.67 6.92
CA PHE A 99 3.31 -7.34 5.74
C PHE A 99 3.24 -5.85 5.39
N ASP A 100 2.03 -5.27 5.32
CA ASP A 100 1.87 -3.85 5.01
C ASP A 100 2.50 -2.98 6.11
N ASN A 101 2.38 -3.38 7.39
CA ASN A 101 2.99 -2.68 8.51
C ASN A 101 4.53 -2.71 8.42
N TRP A 102 5.10 -3.88 8.13
CA TRP A 102 6.55 -4.00 7.94
C TRP A 102 7.04 -3.10 6.80
N LEU A 103 6.37 -3.07 5.66
CA LEU A 103 6.71 -2.17 4.55
C LEU A 103 6.69 -0.70 4.98
N THR A 104 5.70 -0.32 5.78
CA THR A 104 5.54 1.05 6.31
C THR A 104 6.65 1.40 7.30
N GLU A 105 7.01 0.46 8.19
CA GLU A 105 8.13 0.63 9.12
C GLU A 105 9.45 0.85 8.37
N GLN A 106 9.67 0.13 7.25
CA GLN A 106 10.85 0.34 6.41
C GLN A 106 10.84 1.74 5.75
N ALA A 107 9.67 2.24 5.34
CA ALA A 107 9.56 3.59 4.81
C ALA A 107 9.87 4.64 5.89
N ALA A 108 9.37 4.46 7.11
CA ALA A 108 9.69 5.32 8.24
C ALA A 108 11.20 5.28 8.59
N ALA A 109 11.81 4.09 8.60
CA ALA A 109 13.24 3.91 8.83
C ALA A 109 14.11 4.59 7.77
N SER A 110 13.61 4.75 6.54
CA SER A 110 14.25 5.52 5.47
C SER A 110 14.05 7.04 5.58
N GLY A 111 13.28 7.52 6.57
CA GLY A 111 13.07 8.94 6.84
C GLY A 111 11.72 9.50 6.36
N ALA A 112 10.81 8.65 5.86
CA ALA A 112 9.45 9.10 5.57
C ALA A 112 8.68 9.38 6.88
N GLU A 113 8.01 10.52 6.97
CA GLU A 113 7.03 10.77 8.03
C GLU A 113 5.78 9.93 7.76
N VAL A 114 5.30 9.18 8.75
CA VAL A 114 4.11 8.34 8.63
C VAL A 114 3.02 8.88 9.53
N ARG A 115 1.84 9.16 8.96
CA ARG A 115 0.63 9.55 9.69
C ARG A 115 -0.49 8.55 9.41
N ASP A 116 -0.66 7.60 10.30
CA ASP A 116 -1.78 6.67 10.28
C ASP A 116 -3.02 7.23 11.01
N GLY A 117 -4.19 6.61 10.84
CA GLY A 117 -5.46 7.13 11.34
C GLY A 117 -5.83 8.49 10.71
N THR A 118 -5.27 8.80 9.55
CA THR A 118 -5.41 10.09 8.87
C THR A 118 -5.84 9.89 7.42
N SER A 119 -6.97 10.48 7.05
CA SER A 119 -7.54 10.38 5.70
C SER A 119 -7.23 11.63 4.88
N ALA A 120 -6.85 11.47 3.63
CA ALA A 120 -6.87 12.56 2.67
C ALA A 120 -8.31 12.78 2.19
N ILE A 121 -8.78 14.02 2.27
CA ILE A 121 -10.18 14.39 1.98
C ILE A 121 -10.30 15.10 0.64
N SER A 122 -9.37 16.00 0.34
CA SER A 122 -9.32 16.73 -0.92
C SER A 122 -7.88 17.08 -1.29
N CYS A 123 -7.69 17.34 -2.56
CA CYS A 123 -6.43 17.74 -3.13
C CYS A 123 -6.70 18.88 -4.12
N GLU A 124 -5.99 20.00 -3.97
CA GLU A 124 -6.16 21.19 -4.78
C GLU A 124 -4.82 21.66 -5.32
N GLU A 125 -4.77 21.86 -6.62
CA GLU A 125 -3.59 22.39 -7.29
C GLU A 125 -3.43 23.88 -7.02
N GLN A 126 -2.23 24.30 -6.67
CA GLN A 126 -1.84 25.68 -6.39
C GLN A 126 -0.63 26.03 -7.27
N PRO A 127 -0.34 27.32 -7.52
CA PRO A 127 0.87 27.72 -8.24
C PRO A 127 2.13 27.17 -7.56
N GLY A 128 2.74 26.13 -8.16
CA GLY A 128 3.99 25.52 -7.71
C GLY A 128 3.88 24.50 -6.55
N SER A 129 2.66 24.16 -6.10
CA SER A 129 2.42 23.18 -5.05
C SER A 129 1.04 22.55 -5.16
N ILE A 130 0.80 21.54 -4.34
CA ILE A 130 -0.49 20.90 -4.17
C ILE A 130 -0.85 20.93 -2.69
N SER A 131 -2.04 21.43 -2.38
CA SER A 131 -2.59 21.42 -1.03
C SER A 131 -3.44 20.18 -0.82
N VAL A 132 -3.17 19.41 0.22
CA VAL A 132 -3.92 18.21 0.60
C VAL A 132 -4.58 18.45 1.94
N THR A 133 -5.91 18.38 1.98
CA THR A 133 -6.67 18.42 3.22
C THR A 133 -6.66 17.03 3.86
N LEU A 134 -6.14 16.96 5.06
CA LEU A 134 -6.04 15.75 5.87
C LEU A 134 -7.01 15.83 7.05
N ARG A 135 -7.61 14.67 7.40
CA ARG A 135 -8.49 14.52 8.56
C ARG A 135 -8.06 13.30 9.38
N GLY A 136 -7.58 13.54 10.58
CA GLY A 136 -7.28 12.57 11.62
C GLY A 136 -8.00 12.95 12.91
N GLU A 137 -7.31 13.01 14.04
CA GLU A 137 -7.83 13.55 15.30
C GLU A 137 -8.22 15.04 15.15
N SER A 138 -7.50 15.75 14.30
CA SER A 138 -7.81 17.10 13.86
C SER A 138 -7.71 17.20 12.34
N SER A 139 -8.25 18.27 11.76
CA SER A 139 -8.09 18.56 10.34
C SER A 139 -6.92 19.53 10.14
N CYS A 140 -6.11 19.27 9.13
CA CYS A 140 -5.01 20.15 8.72
C CYS A 140 -4.87 20.17 7.20
N ILE A 141 -4.15 21.15 6.69
CA ILE A 141 -3.76 21.23 5.28
C ILE A 141 -2.25 21.10 5.21
N GLU A 142 -1.80 20.13 4.42
CA GLU A 142 -0.39 19.94 4.11
C GLU A 142 -0.12 20.32 2.66
N GLN A 143 1.10 20.76 2.39
CA GLN A 143 1.53 21.16 1.05
C GLN A 143 2.69 20.30 0.57
N ALA A 144 2.63 19.90 -0.69
CA ALA A 144 3.70 19.18 -1.36
C ALA A 144 3.90 19.66 -2.80
N ARG A 145 5.05 19.33 -3.38
CA ARG A 145 5.31 19.52 -4.81
C ARG A 145 4.57 18.51 -5.67
N TYR A 146 4.43 17.28 -5.14
CA TYR A 146 3.74 16.18 -5.80
C TYR A 146 2.88 15.39 -4.83
N VAL A 147 1.83 14.77 -5.35
CA VAL A 147 0.98 13.83 -4.62
C VAL A 147 0.94 12.51 -5.39
N ILE A 148 1.13 11.40 -4.69
CA ILE A 148 1.01 10.06 -5.24
C ILE A 148 -0.19 9.38 -4.57
N ASP A 149 -1.24 9.11 -5.36
CA ASP A 149 -2.41 8.39 -4.88
C ASP A 149 -2.17 6.87 -4.93
N CYS A 150 -2.17 6.27 -3.75
CA CYS A 150 -2.07 4.82 -3.52
C CYS A 150 -3.24 4.30 -2.67
N GLU A 151 -4.39 4.98 -2.68
CA GLU A 151 -5.59 4.62 -1.89
C GLU A 151 -6.22 3.28 -2.29
N GLY A 152 -5.85 2.76 -3.45
CA GLY A 152 -6.41 1.52 -3.98
C GLY A 152 -7.75 1.72 -4.69
N VAL A 153 -8.61 0.68 -4.69
CA VAL A 153 -9.84 0.66 -5.50
C VAL A 153 -10.87 1.71 -5.05
N THR A 154 -10.99 1.93 -3.75
CA THR A 154 -12.01 2.82 -3.16
C THR A 154 -11.47 4.23 -2.89
N GLY A 155 -10.42 4.65 -3.60
CA GLY A 155 -9.77 5.95 -3.41
C GLY A 155 -10.75 7.13 -3.51
N VAL A 156 -10.67 8.05 -2.56
CA VAL A 156 -11.50 9.25 -2.50
C VAL A 156 -10.98 10.29 -3.47
N LEU A 157 -9.69 10.56 -3.45
CA LEU A 157 -9.05 11.55 -4.31
C LEU A 157 -9.12 11.16 -5.77
N LYS A 158 -8.90 9.90 -6.07
CA LYS A 158 -9.01 9.37 -7.43
C LYS A 158 -10.39 9.64 -8.04
N ARG A 159 -11.47 9.45 -7.26
CA ARG A 159 -12.84 9.76 -7.73
C ARG A 159 -13.07 11.25 -7.90
N GLN A 160 -12.50 12.05 -7.01
CA GLN A 160 -12.62 13.51 -7.06
C GLN A 160 -11.91 14.08 -8.30
N ILE A 161 -10.70 13.61 -8.60
CA ILE A 161 -9.85 14.15 -9.66
C ILE A 161 -10.25 13.60 -11.04
N LEU A 162 -10.52 12.30 -11.15
CA LEU A 162 -10.80 11.62 -12.40
C LEU A 162 -12.29 11.51 -12.73
N GLY A 163 -13.17 11.93 -11.84
CA GLY A 163 -14.61 12.05 -12.07
C GLY A 163 -15.33 10.74 -12.37
N ASN A 164 -14.77 9.57 -12.03
CA ASN A 164 -15.34 8.31 -12.51
C ASN A 164 -15.44 7.21 -11.46
N SER A 165 -16.63 6.61 -11.37
CA SER A 165 -16.84 5.32 -10.75
C SER A 165 -16.48 4.22 -11.77
N ARG A 166 -15.45 3.44 -11.50
CA ARG A 166 -15.22 2.20 -12.24
C ARG A 166 -16.09 1.11 -11.66
N ASP A 167 -16.66 0.27 -12.52
CA ASP A 167 -17.29 -0.96 -12.08
C ASP A 167 -16.26 -1.85 -11.41
N PHE A 168 -16.59 -2.37 -10.24
CA PHE A 168 -15.73 -3.30 -9.51
C PHE A 168 -16.58 -4.40 -8.87
N ILE A 169 -15.97 -5.56 -8.75
CA ILE A 169 -16.59 -6.70 -8.06
C ILE A 169 -16.08 -6.71 -6.62
N THR A 170 -17.00 -6.75 -5.67
CA THR A 170 -16.68 -6.93 -4.27
C THR A 170 -16.53 -8.42 -3.98
N THR A 171 -15.41 -8.80 -3.39
CA THR A 171 -15.15 -10.16 -2.91
C THR A 171 -15.06 -10.17 -1.39
N PHE A 172 -15.48 -11.27 -0.79
CA PHE A 172 -15.35 -11.51 0.65
C PHE A 172 -14.31 -12.60 0.91
N GLN A 173 -13.67 -12.51 2.04
CA GLN A 173 -12.67 -13.47 2.50
C GLN A 173 -12.95 -13.82 3.97
#